data_b2ad80f80fdf4f7a2179548bd9091766
#
_entry.id   b2ad80f80fdf4f7a2179548bd9091766
#
_cell.length_a   1.000
_cell.length_b   1.000
_cell.length_c   1.000
_cell.angle_alpha   90.00
_cell.angle_beta   90.00
_cell.angle_gamma   90.00
#
_symmetry.space_group_name_H-M   'P 1'
#
loop_
_entity.id
_entity.type
_entity.pdbx_description
1 polymer ?
#
loop_
_entity_poly.entity_id
_entity_poly.type
_entity_poly.pdbx_seq_one_letter_code
_entity_poly.pdbx_strand_id
1 'polypeptide(L)'
;MSKADFTAAIEARLPLRAMEDEIDAAIAGSAKLTIAMIEARKAAGLPIRDGHALIYKNMEIGMVLADARAQAVKLHAGCAAFGRRLDLPAMFGDQWDCGVLATAKPGPNLSLVADRREA
;
A
#
# COMPACT_ATOMS: atom_id res chain seq x y z
N MET A 1 25.46 -7.50 -18.63
CA MET A 1 25.35 -6.82 -17.32
C MET A 1 26.45 -7.32 -16.40
N SER A 2 27.11 -6.44 -15.70
CA SER A 2 28.18 -6.85 -14.78
C SER A 2 27.61 -7.42 -13.48
N LYS A 3 28.46 -8.15 -12.74
CA LYS A 3 28.10 -8.68 -11.42
C LYS A 3 27.72 -7.54 -10.45
N ALA A 4 28.43 -6.41 -10.55
CA ALA A 4 28.14 -5.25 -9.72
C ALA A 4 26.77 -4.65 -10.03
N ASP A 5 26.40 -4.57 -11.30
CA ASP A 5 25.08 -4.06 -11.73
C ASP A 5 23.96 -4.99 -11.25
N PHE A 6 24.18 -6.28 -11.32
CA PHE A 6 23.23 -7.26 -10.84
C PHE A 6 23.01 -7.13 -9.32
N THR A 7 24.09 -6.99 -8.56
CA THR A 7 24.03 -6.82 -7.11
C THR A 7 23.28 -5.54 -6.73
N ALA A 8 23.58 -4.43 -7.39
CA ALA A 8 22.93 -3.15 -7.15
C ALA A 8 21.42 -3.23 -7.42
N ALA A 9 21.03 -3.90 -8.50
CA ALA A 9 19.62 -4.07 -8.85
C ALA A 9 18.87 -4.93 -7.81
N ILE A 10 19.49 -5.99 -7.32
CA ILE A 10 18.91 -6.83 -6.28
C ILE A 10 18.76 -6.06 -4.97
N GLU A 11 19.78 -5.28 -4.60
CA GLU A 11 19.75 -4.49 -3.37
C GLU A 11 18.65 -3.44 -3.37
N ALA A 12 18.28 -2.90 -4.53
CA ALA A 12 17.17 -1.95 -4.64
C ALA A 12 15.82 -2.55 -4.25
N ARG A 13 15.67 -3.87 -4.31
CA ARG A 13 14.43 -4.55 -3.92
C ARG A 13 14.09 -4.33 -2.45
N LEU A 14 15.08 -4.36 -1.57
CA LEU A 14 14.86 -4.25 -0.13
C LEU A 14 14.29 -2.88 0.28
N PRO A 15 14.86 -1.74 -0.16
CA PRO A 15 14.27 -0.45 0.15
C PRO A 15 12.89 -0.23 -0.48
N LEU A 16 12.61 -0.79 -1.65
CA LEU A 16 11.27 -0.73 -2.24
C LEU A 16 10.26 -1.43 -1.33
N ARG A 17 10.58 -2.63 -0.90
CA ARG A 17 9.73 -3.41 -0.01
C ARG A 17 9.53 -2.75 1.34
N ALA A 18 10.60 -2.18 1.91
CA ALA A 18 10.52 -1.44 3.16
C ALA A 18 9.59 -0.22 3.04
N MET A 19 9.67 0.51 1.93
CA MET A 19 8.78 1.65 1.68
C MET A 19 7.32 1.22 1.58
N GLU A 20 7.03 0.13 0.89
CA GLU A 20 5.68 -0.42 0.79
C GLU A 20 5.12 -0.79 2.15
N ASP A 21 5.91 -1.46 2.97
CA ASP A 21 5.51 -1.85 4.33
C ASP A 21 5.28 -0.62 5.22
N GLU A 22 6.10 0.41 5.07
CA GLU A 22 5.94 1.66 5.82
C GLU A 22 4.67 2.41 5.44
N ILE A 23 4.31 2.43 4.16
CA ILE A 23 3.06 3.02 3.69
C ILE A 23 1.86 2.26 4.30
N ASP A 24 1.87 0.95 4.26
CA ASP A 24 0.81 0.13 4.85
C ASP A 24 0.72 0.34 6.36
N ALA A 25 1.85 0.43 7.05
CA ALA A 25 1.89 0.70 8.49
C ALA A 25 1.31 2.08 8.82
N ALA A 26 1.58 3.09 7.99
CA ALA A 26 1.04 4.43 8.17
C ALA A 26 -0.48 4.45 7.98
N ILE A 27 -1.01 3.73 6.99
CA ILE A 27 -2.46 3.60 6.78
C ILE A 27 -3.11 2.94 7.99
N ALA A 28 -2.54 1.84 8.48
CA ALA A 28 -3.04 1.15 9.66
C ALA A 28 -2.99 2.06 10.90
N GLY A 29 -1.91 2.84 11.06
CA GLY A 29 -1.76 3.81 12.14
C GLY A 29 -2.81 4.90 12.09
N SER A 30 -3.12 5.42 10.91
CA SER A 30 -4.17 6.42 10.72
C SER A 30 -5.54 5.86 11.14
N ALA A 31 -5.85 4.62 10.76
CA ALA A 31 -7.09 3.97 11.16
C ALA A 31 -7.18 3.78 12.68
N LYS A 32 -6.09 3.37 13.31
CA LYS A 32 -6.03 3.21 14.77
C LYS A 32 -6.23 4.55 15.48
N LEU A 33 -5.67 5.62 14.95
CA LEU A 33 -5.85 6.95 15.52
C LEU A 33 -7.31 7.40 15.45
N THR A 34 -7.98 7.15 14.33
CA THR A 34 -9.42 7.44 14.19
C THR A 34 -10.23 6.71 15.27
N ILE A 35 -9.97 5.43 15.45
CA ILE A 35 -10.65 4.63 16.48
C ILE A 35 -10.39 5.22 17.88
N ALA A 36 -9.12 5.53 18.18
CA ALA A 36 -8.75 6.08 19.49
C ALA A 36 -9.42 7.42 19.76
N MET A 37 -9.54 8.28 18.78
CA MET A 37 -10.23 9.57 18.94
C MET A 37 -11.72 9.38 19.19
N ILE A 38 -12.37 8.45 18.53
CA ILE A 38 -13.78 8.13 18.74
C ILE A 38 -13.99 7.58 20.16
N GLU A 39 -13.14 6.65 20.57
CA GLU A 39 -13.21 6.07 21.92
C GLU A 39 -12.97 7.10 23.01
N ALA A 40 -12.00 8.01 22.82
CA ALA A 40 -11.73 9.08 23.77
C ALA A 40 -12.93 10.01 23.91
N ARG A 41 -13.58 10.37 22.81
CA ARG A 41 -14.79 11.19 22.84
C ARG A 41 -15.89 10.51 23.63
N LYS A 42 -16.13 9.24 23.36
CA LYS A 42 -17.16 8.46 24.06
C LYS A 42 -16.86 8.35 25.55
N ALA A 43 -15.63 8.06 25.90
CA ALA A 43 -15.20 7.95 27.31
C ALA A 43 -15.38 9.28 28.07
N ALA A 44 -15.17 10.41 27.40
CA ALA A 44 -15.37 11.73 27.99
C ALA A 44 -16.85 12.19 28.01
N GLY A 45 -17.76 11.41 27.42
CA GLY A 45 -19.17 11.78 27.36
C GLY A 45 -19.47 12.98 26.47
N LEU A 46 -18.60 13.29 25.53
CA LEU A 46 -18.75 14.43 24.64
C LEU A 46 -19.64 14.08 23.43
N PRO A 47 -20.37 15.07 22.89
CA PRO A 47 -21.20 14.82 21.71
C PRO A 47 -20.37 14.53 20.45
N ILE A 48 -21.00 13.95 19.45
CA ILE A 48 -20.33 13.49 18.22
C ILE A 48 -19.59 14.60 17.47
N ARG A 49 -20.04 15.84 17.58
CA ARG A 49 -19.40 17.01 16.94
C ARG A 49 -18.02 17.34 17.51
N ASP A 50 -17.77 16.95 18.76
CA ASP A 50 -16.49 17.24 19.39
C ASP A 50 -15.41 16.34 18.81
N GLY A 51 -14.33 16.96 18.39
CA GLY A 51 -13.24 16.26 17.74
C GLY A 51 -13.48 15.90 16.27
N HIS A 52 -14.66 16.22 15.71
CA HIS A 52 -14.99 15.88 14.32
C HIS A 52 -13.96 16.42 13.33
N ALA A 53 -13.52 17.67 13.50
CA ALA A 53 -12.55 18.27 12.57
C ALA A 53 -11.22 17.51 12.58
N LEU A 54 -10.79 17.00 13.73
CA LEU A 54 -9.56 16.21 13.84
C LEU A 54 -9.73 14.84 13.20
N ILE A 55 -10.86 14.20 13.44
CA ILE A 55 -11.17 12.91 12.80
C ILE A 55 -11.21 13.06 11.29
N TYR A 56 -11.88 14.10 10.79
CA TYR A 56 -11.97 14.37 9.36
C TYR A 56 -10.58 14.61 8.77
N LYS A 57 -9.75 15.42 9.43
CA LYS A 57 -8.38 15.69 8.98
C LYS A 57 -7.56 14.40 8.90
N ASN A 58 -7.72 13.52 9.89
CA ASN A 58 -7.02 12.23 9.87
C ASN A 58 -7.50 11.33 8.73
N MET A 59 -8.79 11.37 8.40
CA MET A 59 -9.31 10.63 7.24
C MET A 59 -8.76 11.17 5.92
N GLU A 60 -8.58 12.50 5.82
CA GLU A 60 -7.92 13.11 4.67
C GLU A 60 -6.47 12.61 4.54
N ILE A 61 -5.75 12.52 5.63
CA ILE A 61 -4.39 11.94 5.66
C ILE A 61 -4.42 10.50 5.16
N GLY A 62 -5.40 9.72 5.62
CA GLY A 62 -5.59 8.35 5.15
C GLY A 62 -5.77 8.27 3.64
N MET A 63 -6.51 9.20 3.04
CA MET A 63 -6.68 9.26 1.59
C MET A 63 -5.38 9.60 0.87
N VAL A 64 -4.58 10.53 1.39
CA VAL A 64 -3.26 10.85 0.84
C VAL A 64 -2.34 9.62 0.90
N LEU A 65 -2.38 8.88 1.99
CA LEU A 65 -1.61 7.65 2.13
C LEU A 65 -2.09 6.56 1.14
N ALA A 66 -3.40 6.47 0.91
CA ALA A 66 -3.95 5.54 -0.06
C ALA A 66 -3.51 5.91 -1.49
N ASP A 67 -3.42 7.19 -1.81
CA ASP A 67 -2.88 7.66 -3.08
C ASP A 67 -1.40 7.30 -3.21
N ALA A 68 -0.63 7.48 -2.15
CA ALA A 68 0.78 7.07 -2.12
C ALA A 68 0.91 5.57 -2.35
N ARG A 69 0.03 4.77 -1.74
CA ARG A 69 0.00 3.33 -1.94
C ARG A 69 -0.27 2.98 -3.40
N ALA A 70 -1.21 3.65 -4.04
CA ALA A 70 -1.50 3.46 -5.45
C ALA A 70 -0.28 3.77 -6.33
N GLN A 71 0.47 4.81 -6.00
CA GLN A 71 1.72 5.14 -6.70
C GLN A 71 2.79 4.07 -6.47
N ALA A 72 2.87 3.53 -5.25
CA ALA A 72 3.82 2.44 -4.95
C ALA A 72 3.50 1.18 -5.76
N VAL A 73 2.22 0.87 -5.97
CA VAL A 73 1.81 -0.25 -6.84
C VAL A 73 2.33 -0.04 -8.26
N LYS A 74 2.19 1.17 -8.79
CA LYS A 74 2.69 1.50 -10.13
C LYS A 74 4.21 1.44 -10.20
N LEU A 75 4.88 1.94 -9.18
CA LEU A 75 6.34 1.89 -9.09
C LEU A 75 6.83 0.45 -9.05
N HIS A 76 6.18 -0.39 -8.28
CA HIS A 76 6.51 -1.81 -8.18
C HIS A 76 6.42 -2.49 -9.54
N ALA A 77 5.33 -2.27 -10.26
CA ALA A 77 5.16 -2.81 -11.61
C ALA A 77 6.23 -2.28 -12.58
N GLY A 78 6.60 -0.99 -12.46
CA GLY A 78 7.66 -0.39 -13.25
C GLY A 78 9.02 -0.99 -12.94
N CYS A 79 9.33 -1.23 -11.68
CA CYS A 79 10.57 -1.89 -11.27
C CYS A 79 10.64 -3.32 -11.81
N ALA A 80 9.54 -4.06 -11.74
CA ALA A 80 9.47 -5.41 -12.28
C ALA A 80 9.72 -5.41 -13.79
N ALA A 81 9.09 -4.50 -14.54
CA ALA A 81 9.29 -4.34 -15.97
C ALA A 81 10.74 -3.99 -16.32
N PHE A 82 11.34 -3.10 -15.54
CA PHE A 82 12.74 -2.70 -15.70
C PHE A 82 13.68 -3.88 -15.44
N GLY A 83 13.38 -4.67 -14.41
CA GLY A 83 14.14 -5.89 -14.11
C GLY A 83 14.12 -6.88 -15.27
N ARG A 84 12.95 -7.07 -15.91
CA ARG A 84 12.84 -7.93 -17.08
C ARG A 84 13.68 -7.43 -18.25
N ARG A 85 13.72 -6.11 -18.46
CA ARG A 85 14.56 -5.51 -19.51
C ARG A 85 16.05 -5.73 -19.28
N LEU A 86 16.45 -5.90 -18.03
CA LEU A 86 17.82 -6.17 -17.64
C LEU A 86 18.12 -7.68 -17.58
N ASP A 87 17.18 -8.53 -17.99
CA ASP A 87 17.26 -9.98 -17.89
C ASP A 87 17.56 -10.48 -16.49
N LEU A 88 17.06 -9.75 -15.48
CA LEU A 88 17.18 -10.20 -14.11
C LEU A 88 16.23 -11.34 -13.81
N PRO A 89 16.62 -12.29 -12.94
CA PRO A 89 15.67 -13.29 -12.46
C PRO A 89 14.44 -12.60 -11.85
N ALA A 90 13.31 -13.30 -11.87
CA ALA A 90 12.05 -12.78 -11.37
C ALA A 90 12.05 -12.60 -9.84
N MET A 91 13.04 -11.89 -9.30
CA MET A 91 13.17 -11.59 -7.89
C MET A 91 12.94 -10.11 -7.59
N PHE A 92 12.81 -9.29 -8.65
CA PHE A 92 12.65 -7.85 -8.51
C PHE A 92 11.17 -7.49 -8.60
N GLY A 93 10.37 -8.12 -7.77
CA GLY A 93 8.96 -7.86 -7.66
C GLY A 93 8.05 -8.89 -8.31
N ASP A 94 8.46 -9.49 -9.42
CA ASP A 94 7.61 -10.38 -10.19
C ASP A 94 7.12 -11.61 -9.44
N GLN A 95 7.98 -12.20 -8.62
CA GLN A 95 7.62 -13.39 -7.86
C GLN A 95 7.13 -13.09 -6.46
N TRP A 96 7.33 -11.86 -6.00
CA TRP A 96 7.10 -11.55 -4.60
C TRP A 96 5.67 -11.19 -4.34
N ASP A 97 5.25 -10.08 -4.88
CA ASP A 97 3.94 -9.57 -4.57
C ASP A 97 3.12 -9.38 -5.84
N CYS A 98 3.55 -8.46 -6.69
CA CYS A 98 2.78 -8.13 -7.88
C CYS A 98 2.81 -9.23 -8.94
N GLY A 99 3.96 -9.92 -9.11
CA GLY A 99 4.07 -10.99 -10.08
C GLY A 99 3.15 -12.15 -9.74
N VAL A 100 3.12 -12.56 -8.50
CA VAL A 100 2.25 -13.63 -8.03
C VAL A 100 0.79 -13.21 -8.11
N LEU A 101 0.46 -12.00 -7.69
CA LEU A 101 -0.91 -11.48 -7.74
C LEU A 101 -1.37 -11.25 -9.18
N ALA A 102 -0.48 -10.79 -10.06
CA ALA A 102 -0.81 -10.56 -11.46
C ALA A 102 -1.06 -11.85 -12.23
N THR A 103 -0.40 -12.95 -11.87
CA THR A 103 -0.57 -14.26 -12.50
C THR A 103 -1.64 -15.11 -11.82
N ALA A 104 -1.97 -14.81 -10.58
CA ALA A 104 -3.02 -15.49 -9.87
C ALA A 104 -4.38 -15.10 -10.48
N LYS A 105 -5.25 -16.08 -10.63
CA LYS A 105 -6.62 -15.78 -11.04
C LYS A 105 -7.25 -14.89 -9.97
N PRO A 106 -7.99 -13.83 -10.37
CA PRO A 106 -8.70 -13.01 -9.41
C PRO A 106 -9.59 -13.90 -8.53
N GLY A 107 -9.43 -13.76 -7.23
CA GLY A 107 -10.27 -14.49 -6.30
C GLY A 107 -11.71 -14.02 -6.39
N PRO A 108 -12.66 -14.85 -5.99
CA PRO A 108 -14.08 -14.48 -6.00
C PRO A 108 -14.36 -13.17 -5.28
N ASN A 109 -13.62 -12.90 -4.21
CA ASN A 109 -13.81 -11.70 -3.41
C ASN A 109 -13.46 -10.41 -4.17
N LEU A 110 -12.44 -10.45 -5.02
CA LEU A 110 -12.07 -9.29 -5.82
C LEU A 110 -13.13 -8.98 -6.88
N SER A 111 -13.69 -10.00 -7.50
CA SER A 111 -14.78 -9.84 -8.45
C SER A 111 -16.02 -9.24 -7.79
N LEU A 112 -16.38 -9.71 -6.59
CA LEU A 112 -17.52 -9.18 -5.85
C LEU A 112 -17.33 -7.70 -5.48
N VAL A 113 -16.12 -7.31 -5.11
CA VAL A 113 -15.84 -5.91 -4.80
C VAL A 113 -15.96 -5.03 -6.04
N ALA A 114 -15.46 -5.49 -7.19
CA ALA A 114 -15.59 -4.78 -8.46
C ALA A 114 -17.07 -4.60 -8.82
N ASP A 115 -17.87 -5.66 -8.77
CA ASP A 115 -19.29 -5.63 -9.08
C ASP A 115 -20.05 -4.63 -8.21
N ARG A 116 -19.73 -4.58 -6.92
CA ARG A 116 -20.34 -3.63 -5.99
C ARG A 116 -20.00 -2.18 -6.30
N ARG A 117 -18.85 -1.92 -6.87
CA ARG A 117 -18.46 -0.55 -7.27
C ARG A 117 -19.16 -0.10 -8.53
N GLU A 118 -19.49 -1.02 -9.41
CA GLU A 118 -20.19 -0.74 -10.64
C GLU A 118 -21.70 -0.58 -10.42
N ALA A 119 -22.21 -1.15 -9.36
CA ALA A 119 -23.61 -1.04 -8.98
C ALA A 119 -23.89 0.28 -8.27
#